data_e29c3a8cca6955bdc9b4c0e6745d759d
#
_entry.id   e29c3a8cca6955bdc9b4c0e6745d759d
#
_cell.length_a   1.000
_cell.length_b   1.000
_cell.length_c   1.000
_cell.angle_alpha   90.00
_cell.angle_beta   90.00
_cell.angle_gamma   90.00
#
_symmetry.space_group_name_H-M   'P 1'
#
loop_
_entity.id
_entity.type
_entity.pdbx_description
1 polymer ?
#
loop_
_entity_poly.entity_id
_entity_poly.type
_entity_poly.pdbx_seq_one_letter_code
_entity_poly.pdbx_strand_id
1 'polypeptide(L)'
;MVKAPTWKDAIQHIVLGLRREFSLDDVLKHRDALQKMFPNNRFVDAKIRQSLQVLRDQGLLQFVSPGRYRRNDIAPVFSPIIDMSVAAEFFSQSQVARVALETWASFNLYCVNCESDALDQLRDNTPVADFQCFVCDKTYQLKGKNGRFGEMLPGAAYGPTIAAVREGRMPEYILVEYDTRFRTVVFVDAVPGKSITEDRVIPRKPLSENARRAGWIGCNIRIDGLPSVRQVAPAGVDRVLVRTEWKMLEVVSDERTLH
;
A
#
# COMPACT_ATOMS: atom_id res chain seq x y z
N MET A 1 3.93 3.93 -23.49
CA MET A 1 2.52 4.29 -23.22
C MET A 1 1.97 3.24 -22.24
N VAL A 2 1.69 3.65 -21.01
CA VAL A 2 0.98 2.77 -20.07
C VAL A 2 -0.43 2.59 -20.61
N LYS A 3 -0.81 1.35 -20.83
CA LYS A 3 -2.16 1.02 -21.28
C LYS A 3 -3.12 1.39 -20.16
N ALA A 4 -4.10 2.25 -20.45
CA ALA A 4 -5.14 2.59 -19.48
C ALA A 4 -5.75 1.30 -18.91
N PRO A 5 -6.04 1.24 -17.59
CA PRO A 5 -6.59 0.06 -16.96
C PRO A 5 -7.90 -0.33 -17.66
N THR A 6 -8.06 -1.61 -17.92
CA THR A 6 -9.33 -2.13 -18.48
C THR A 6 -10.34 -2.36 -17.35
N TRP A 7 -11.62 -2.51 -17.71
CA TRP A 7 -12.64 -2.92 -16.75
C TRP A 7 -12.29 -4.20 -15.97
N LYS A 8 -11.68 -5.17 -16.69
CA LYS A 8 -11.22 -6.41 -16.07
C LYS A 8 -10.16 -6.12 -14.99
N ASP A 9 -9.17 -5.28 -15.33
CA ASP A 9 -8.08 -4.97 -14.40
C ASP A 9 -8.60 -4.24 -13.15
N ALA A 10 -9.53 -3.29 -13.32
CA ALA A 10 -10.15 -2.58 -12.21
C ALA A 10 -10.97 -3.52 -11.32
N ILE A 11 -11.80 -4.41 -11.90
CA ILE A 11 -12.57 -5.38 -11.13
C ILE A 11 -11.66 -6.41 -10.46
N GLN A 12 -10.61 -6.87 -11.13
CA GLN A 12 -9.61 -7.77 -10.54
C GLN A 12 -8.96 -7.13 -9.30
N HIS A 13 -8.59 -5.86 -9.38
CA HIS A 13 -8.03 -5.13 -8.26
C HIS A 13 -9.02 -5.05 -7.07
N ILE A 14 -10.28 -4.69 -7.34
CA ILE A 14 -11.33 -4.69 -6.30
C ILE A 14 -11.47 -6.07 -5.66
N VAL A 15 -11.56 -7.12 -6.46
CA VAL A 15 -11.72 -8.50 -5.97
C VAL A 15 -10.53 -8.95 -5.10
N LEU A 16 -9.31 -8.52 -5.43
CA LEU A 16 -8.12 -8.80 -4.62
C LEU A 16 -8.19 -8.13 -3.24
N GLY A 17 -8.83 -6.95 -3.15
CA GLY A 17 -9.07 -6.23 -1.89
C GLY A 17 -10.21 -6.80 -1.04
N LEU A 18 -11.05 -7.69 -1.56
CA LEU A 18 -12.16 -8.29 -0.81
C LEU A 18 -11.70 -9.57 -0.07
N ARG A 19 -12.55 -10.05 0.85
CA ARG A 19 -12.37 -11.37 1.47
C ARG A 19 -12.37 -12.47 0.40
N ARG A 20 -11.76 -13.62 0.71
CA ARG A 20 -11.70 -14.78 -0.21
C ARG A 20 -13.08 -15.17 -0.77
N GLU A 21 -14.12 -15.16 0.06
CA GLU A 21 -15.52 -15.28 -0.37
C GLU A 21 -16.21 -13.92 -0.25
N PHE A 22 -16.82 -13.48 -1.31
CA PHE A 22 -17.49 -12.19 -1.40
C PHE A 22 -18.79 -12.27 -2.21
N SER A 23 -19.64 -11.27 -2.04
CA SER A 23 -20.88 -11.13 -2.78
C SER A 23 -20.75 -10.17 -3.95
N LEU A 24 -21.69 -10.22 -4.90
CA LEU A 24 -21.82 -9.21 -5.94
C LEU A 24 -21.98 -7.81 -5.34
N ASP A 25 -22.72 -7.69 -4.24
CA ASP A 25 -22.96 -6.40 -3.58
C ASP A 25 -21.68 -5.80 -3.02
N ASP A 26 -20.71 -6.63 -2.57
CA ASP A 26 -19.41 -6.13 -2.13
C ASP A 26 -18.65 -5.45 -3.26
N VAL A 27 -18.76 -5.95 -4.50
CA VAL A 27 -18.16 -5.32 -5.68
C VAL A 27 -18.98 -4.09 -6.11
N LEU A 28 -20.31 -4.12 -6.01
CA LEU A 28 -21.17 -3.00 -6.37
C LEU A 28 -20.99 -1.76 -5.47
N LYS A 29 -20.48 -1.92 -4.25
CA LYS A 29 -20.08 -0.78 -3.38
C LYS A 29 -19.05 0.13 -4.04
N HIS A 30 -18.26 -0.38 -4.99
CA HIS A 30 -17.26 0.39 -5.74
C HIS A 30 -17.79 1.03 -7.04
N ARG A 31 -19.11 0.98 -7.27
CA ARG A 31 -19.77 1.46 -8.48
C ARG A 31 -19.39 2.90 -8.85
N ASP A 32 -19.45 3.81 -7.87
CA ASP A 32 -19.19 5.24 -8.12
C ASP A 32 -17.73 5.51 -8.48
N ALA A 33 -16.80 4.78 -7.87
CA ALA A 33 -15.38 4.84 -8.21
C ALA A 33 -15.14 4.34 -9.65
N LEU A 34 -15.76 3.22 -10.01
CA LEU A 34 -15.69 2.66 -11.36
C LEU A 34 -16.34 3.58 -12.41
N GLN A 35 -17.47 4.22 -12.08
CA GLN A 35 -18.09 5.20 -12.96
C GLN A 35 -17.18 6.40 -13.23
N LYS A 36 -16.46 6.89 -12.21
CA LYS A 36 -15.48 7.98 -12.36
C LYS A 36 -14.28 7.55 -13.21
N MET A 37 -13.82 6.32 -13.06
CA MET A 37 -12.71 5.76 -13.83
C MET A 37 -13.09 5.52 -15.31
N PHE A 38 -14.35 5.16 -15.57
CA PHE A 38 -14.88 4.84 -16.91
C PHE A 38 -16.13 5.68 -17.24
N PRO A 39 -16.02 7.01 -17.39
CA PRO A 39 -17.17 7.92 -17.48
C PRO A 39 -18.07 7.67 -18.69
N ASN A 40 -17.55 7.08 -19.76
CA ASN A 40 -18.31 6.79 -20.98
C ASN A 40 -19.18 5.53 -20.88
N ASN A 41 -19.08 4.76 -19.80
CA ASN A 41 -19.90 3.56 -19.64
C ASN A 41 -21.18 3.87 -18.87
N ARG A 42 -22.33 3.69 -19.51
CA ARG A 42 -23.66 3.93 -18.91
C ARG A 42 -24.23 2.72 -18.16
N PHE A 43 -23.61 1.55 -18.28
CA PHE A 43 -24.11 0.28 -17.73
C PHE A 43 -23.08 -0.36 -16.79
N VAL A 44 -22.69 0.37 -15.74
CA VAL A 44 -21.62 -0.03 -14.80
C VAL A 44 -21.90 -1.40 -14.19
N ASP A 45 -23.12 -1.64 -13.69
CA ASP A 45 -23.48 -2.90 -13.02
C ASP A 45 -23.42 -4.11 -13.96
N ALA A 46 -23.85 -3.92 -15.21
CA ALA A 46 -23.72 -4.98 -16.23
C ALA A 46 -22.24 -5.25 -16.57
N LYS A 47 -21.43 -4.19 -16.59
CA LYS A 47 -19.99 -4.30 -16.87
C LYS A 47 -19.24 -4.96 -15.73
N ILE A 48 -19.62 -4.69 -14.47
CA ILE A 48 -19.12 -5.40 -13.29
C ILE A 48 -19.39 -6.90 -13.42
N ARG A 49 -20.65 -7.28 -13.66
CA ARG A 49 -21.02 -8.69 -13.83
C ARG A 49 -20.27 -9.37 -14.96
N GLN A 50 -20.16 -8.70 -16.13
CA GLN A 50 -19.38 -9.21 -17.26
C GLN A 50 -17.91 -9.42 -16.90
N SER A 51 -17.30 -8.49 -16.19
CA SER A 51 -15.90 -8.60 -15.78
C SER A 51 -15.68 -9.74 -14.80
N LEU A 52 -16.59 -9.93 -13.83
CA LEU A 52 -16.55 -11.09 -12.92
C LEU A 52 -16.68 -12.43 -13.66
N GLN A 53 -17.51 -12.50 -14.73
CA GLN A 53 -17.58 -13.68 -15.58
C GLN A 53 -16.25 -13.95 -16.30
N VAL A 54 -15.63 -12.90 -16.85
CA VAL A 54 -14.29 -13.03 -17.49
C VAL A 54 -13.25 -13.54 -16.49
N LEU A 55 -13.23 -13.00 -15.27
CA LEU A 55 -12.30 -13.48 -14.22
C LEU A 55 -12.57 -14.93 -13.83
N ARG A 56 -13.83 -15.36 -13.79
CA ARG A 56 -14.22 -16.76 -13.58
C ARG A 56 -13.72 -17.65 -14.71
N ASP A 57 -13.96 -17.24 -15.96
CA ASP A 57 -13.59 -18.03 -17.16
C ASP A 57 -12.05 -18.14 -17.30
N GLN A 58 -11.32 -17.19 -16.72
CA GLN A 58 -9.86 -17.23 -16.58
C GLN A 58 -9.37 -18.04 -15.37
N GLY A 59 -10.28 -18.65 -14.61
CA GLY A 59 -9.93 -19.45 -13.43
C GLY A 59 -9.48 -18.64 -12.22
N LEU A 60 -9.65 -17.31 -12.22
CA LEU A 60 -9.31 -16.43 -11.10
C LEU A 60 -10.42 -16.42 -10.03
N LEU A 61 -11.65 -16.71 -10.43
CA LEU A 61 -12.81 -16.81 -9.55
C LEU A 61 -13.52 -18.14 -9.72
N GLN A 62 -14.15 -18.59 -8.66
CA GLN A 62 -15.13 -19.67 -8.65
C GLN A 62 -16.50 -19.10 -8.33
N PHE A 63 -17.52 -19.51 -9.07
CA PHE A 63 -18.90 -19.20 -8.77
C PHE A 63 -19.40 -20.20 -7.72
N VAL A 64 -19.81 -19.73 -6.55
CA VAL A 64 -20.25 -20.56 -5.43
C VAL A 64 -21.77 -20.75 -5.47
N SER A 65 -22.50 -19.66 -5.64
CA SER A 65 -23.96 -19.60 -5.76
C SER A 65 -24.39 -18.28 -6.39
N PRO A 66 -25.66 -18.05 -6.71
CA PRO A 66 -26.11 -16.79 -7.28
C PRO A 66 -25.64 -15.56 -6.48
N GLY A 67 -24.86 -14.71 -7.15
CA GLY A 67 -24.28 -13.51 -6.55
C GLY A 67 -23.15 -13.76 -5.54
N ARG A 68 -22.68 -14.98 -5.39
CA ARG A 68 -21.57 -15.33 -4.49
C ARG A 68 -20.40 -15.93 -5.25
N TYR A 69 -19.21 -15.42 -4.93
CA TYR A 69 -17.96 -15.76 -5.58
C TYR A 69 -16.91 -16.17 -4.54
N ARG A 70 -16.00 -17.04 -4.96
CA ARG A 70 -14.80 -17.38 -4.21
C ARG A 70 -13.59 -17.11 -5.09
N ARG A 71 -12.62 -16.39 -4.54
CA ARG A 71 -11.33 -16.20 -5.19
C ARG A 71 -10.55 -17.51 -5.19
N ASN A 72 -10.08 -17.94 -6.35
CA ASN A 72 -9.10 -19.00 -6.41
C ASN A 72 -7.76 -18.46 -5.90
N ASP A 73 -7.03 -19.26 -5.11
CA ASP A 73 -5.76 -18.87 -4.50
C ASP A 73 -4.61 -18.84 -5.52
N ILE A 74 -4.84 -18.17 -6.63
CA ILE A 74 -3.74 -17.72 -7.47
C ILE A 74 -3.26 -16.45 -6.80
N ALA A 75 -2.25 -16.57 -5.93
CA ALA A 75 -1.59 -15.40 -5.39
C ALA A 75 -1.23 -14.48 -6.57
N PRO A 76 -1.57 -13.16 -6.51
CA PRO A 76 -1.17 -12.25 -7.56
C PRO A 76 0.32 -12.43 -7.79
N VAL A 77 0.72 -12.62 -9.06
CA VAL A 77 2.12 -12.83 -9.39
C VAL A 77 2.85 -11.55 -9.01
N PHE A 78 3.69 -11.64 -7.99
CA PHE A 78 4.58 -10.56 -7.62
C PHE A 78 5.50 -10.23 -8.80
N SER A 79 5.46 -8.99 -9.26
CA SER A 79 6.41 -8.48 -10.23
C SER A 79 7.46 -7.63 -9.52
N PRO A 80 8.74 -8.00 -9.55
CA PRO A 80 9.77 -7.14 -8.97
C PRO A 80 10.04 -5.88 -9.82
N ILE A 81 9.55 -5.83 -11.07
CA ILE A 81 9.89 -4.79 -12.03
C ILE A 81 9.08 -3.53 -11.74
N ILE A 82 9.76 -2.39 -11.63
CA ILE A 82 9.18 -1.06 -11.52
C ILE A 82 9.07 -0.45 -12.92
N ASP A 83 7.86 -0.13 -13.35
CA ASP A 83 7.65 0.59 -14.60
C ASP A 83 7.88 2.09 -14.39
N MET A 84 9.05 2.58 -14.80
CA MET A 84 9.41 3.99 -14.70
C MET A 84 8.68 4.87 -15.72
N SER A 85 8.04 4.29 -16.75
CA SER A 85 7.34 5.05 -17.79
C SER A 85 6.06 5.71 -17.27
N VAL A 86 5.47 5.21 -16.20
CA VAL A 86 4.28 5.79 -15.54
C VAL A 86 4.54 7.19 -15.00
N ALA A 87 5.81 7.54 -14.79
CA ALA A 87 6.25 8.82 -14.23
C ALA A 87 6.98 9.70 -15.27
N ALA A 88 6.81 9.43 -16.58
CA ALA A 88 7.55 10.11 -17.66
C ALA A 88 7.26 11.63 -17.76
N GLU A 89 6.17 12.10 -17.18
CA GLU A 89 5.81 13.53 -17.14
C GLU A 89 6.52 14.34 -16.05
N PHE A 90 7.18 13.66 -15.09
CA PHE A 90 7.85 14.31 -13.97
C PHE A 90 9.35 14.51 -14.25
N PHE A 91 9.87 15.70 -13.90
CA PHE A 91 11.27 16.05 -14.10
C PHE A 91 12.15 15.78 -12.85
N SER A 92 11.54 15.78 -11.68
CA SER A 92 12.27 15.54 -10.42
C SER A 92 12.47 14.04 -10.19
N GLN A 93 13.71 13.62 -9.99
CA GLN A 93 14.06 12.22 -9.69
C GLN A 93 13.27 11.66 -8.49
N SER A 94 13.03 12.49 -7.48
CA SER A 94 12.24 12.10 -6.30
C SER A 94 10.76 11.91 -6.62
N GLN A 95 10.19 12.72 -7.50
CA GLN A 95 8.80 12.54 -7.96
C GLN A 95 8.67 11.31 -8.86
N VAL A 96 9.60 11.13 -9.80
CA VAL A 96 9.64 9.93 -10.65
C VAL A 96 9.68 8.66 -9.80
N ALA A 97 10.59 8.59 -8.84
CA ALA A 97 10.71 7.44 -7.96
C ALA A 97 9.44 7.22 -7.11
N ARG A 98 8.86 8.30 -6.58
CA ARG A 98 7.63 8.24 -5.79
C ARG A 98 6.48 7.66 -6.62
N VAL A 99 6.15 8.26 -7.76
CA VAL A 99 5.03 7.85 -8.61
C VAL A 99 5.20 6.42 -9.10
N ALA A 100 6.41 6.07 -9.55
CA ALA A 100 6.69 4.71 -10.02
C ALA A 100 6.55 3.66 -8.90
N LEU A 101 7.02 3.96 -7.68
CA LEU A 101 6.90 3.06 -6.53
C LEU A 101 5.46 2.96 -6.02
N GLU A 102 4.72 4.07 -5.93
CA GLU A 102 3.31 4.05 -5.54
C GLU A 102 2.47 3.25 -6.54
N THR A 103 2.70 3.44 -7.84
CA THR A 103 2.06 2.64 -8.89
C THR A 103 2.42 1.16 -8.77
N TRP A 104 3.71 0.84 -8.58
CA TRP A 104 4.15 -0.54 -8.35
C TRP A 104 3.47 -1.14 -7.12
N ALA A 105 3.42 -0.41 -6.02
CA ALA A 105 2.85 -0.83 -4.74
C ALA A 105 1.36 -1.17 -4.86
N SER A 106 0.59 -0.38 -5.60
CA SER A 106 -0.86 -0.61 -5.80
C SER A 106 -1.19 -1.95 -6.49
N PHE A 107 -0.24 -2.53 -7.23
CA PHE A 107 -0.42 -3.81 -7.92
C PHE A 107 0.25 -5.00 -7.21
N ASN A 108 1.17 -4.76 -6.30
CA ASN A 108 2.02 -5.81 -5.74
C ASN A 108 1.89 -6.00 -4.23
N LEU A 109 1.43 -4.98 -3.50
CA LEU A 109 1.31 -5.05 -2.05
C LEU A 109 -0.04 -5.61 -1.61
N TYR A 110 -0.03 -6.22 -0.43
CA TYR A 110 -1.19 -6.80 0.22
C TYR A 110 -1.24 -6.39 1.70
N CYS A 111 -2.41 -6.51 2.31
CA CYS A 111 -2.56 -6.23 3.74
C CYS A 111 -1.85 -7.32 4.57
N VAL A 112 -0.95 -6.89 5.47
CA VAL A 112 -0.28 -7.81 6.42
C VAL A 112 -1.18 -8.13 7.63
N ASN A 113 -2.19 -7.28 7.89
CA ASN A 113 -3.07 -7.40 9.06
C ASN A 113 -4.26 -8.35 8.84
N CYS A 114 -4.78 -8.44 7.61
CA CYS A 114 -5.93 -9.27 7.28
C CYS A 114 -5.74 -10.03 5.96
N GLU A 115 -6.76 -10.78 5.53
CA GLU A 115 -6.69 -11.63 4.33
C GLU A 115 -6.79 -10.87 3.00
N SER A 116 -6.90 -9.52 3.02
CA SER A 116 -6.91 -8.75 1.79
C SER A 116 -5.59 -8.86 1.04
N ASP A 117 -5.66 -9.21 -0.24
CA ASP A 117 -4.49 -9.32 -1.12
C ASP A 117 -4.24 -8.03 -1.93
N ALA A 118 -4.86 -6.92 -1.55
CA ALA A 118 -4.61 -5.60 -2.13
C ALA A 118 -4.61 -4.51 -1.08
N LEU A 119 -3.93 -3.42 -1.39
CA LEU A 119 -4.02 -2.14 -0.72
C LEU A 119 -4.46 -1.09 -1.74
N ASP A 120 -5.35 -0.20 -1.34
CA ASP A 120 -5.85 0.87 -2.18
C ASP A 120 -5.07 2.15 -1.93
N GLN A 121 -4.64 2.79 -3.01
CA GLN A 121 -3.94 4.06 -2.93
C GLN A 121 -4.90 5.17 -2.49
N LEU A 122 -4.51 5.92 -1.48
CA LEU A 122 -5.24 7.09 -1.01
C LEU A 122 -5.02 8.29 -1.95
N ARG A 123 -5.84 9.32 -1.79
CA ARG A 123 -5.69 10.56 -2.57
C ARG A 123 -4.36 11.23 -2.24
N ASP A 124 -3.77 11.86 -3.24
CA ASP A 124 -2.58 12.69 -3.06
C ASP A 124 -2.76 13.68 -1.90
N ASN A 125 -1.70 13.85 -1.12
CA ASN A 125 -1.65 14.69 0.08
C ASN A 125 -2.56 14.24 1.24
N THR A 126 -3.01 13.00 1.28
CA THR A 126 -3.60 12.43 2.50
C THR A 126 -2.55 12.50 3.63
N PRO A 127 -2.89 13.09 4.79
CA PRO A 127 -1.92 13.21 5.87
C PRO A 127 -1.44 11.85 6.36
N VAL A 128 -0.12 11.68 6.41
CA VAL A 128 0.60 10.55 7.05
C VAL A 128 0.38 9.17 6.43
N ALA A 129 -0.51 8.99 5.43
CA ALA A 129 -0.77 7.69 4.81
C ALA A 129 -0.82 7.79 3.28
N ASP A 130 -0.37 6.72 2.60
CA ASP A 130 -0.37 6.60 1.14
C ASP A 130 -1.35 5.51 0.66
N PHE A 131 -1.61 4.49 1.49
CA PHE A 131 -2.50 3.36 1.18
C PHE A 131 -3.41 3.01 2.35
N GLN A 132 -4.52 2.34 2.04
CA GLN A 132 -5.47 1.81 3.01
C GLN A 132 -5.95 0.41 2.60
N CYS A 133 -6.21 -0.44 3.59
CA CYS A 133 -6.93 -1.69 3.40
C CYS A 133 -8.41 -1.48 3.70
N PHE A 134 -9.29 -1.62 2.71
CA PHE A 134 -10.74 -1.46 2.90
C PHE A 134 -11.42 -2.63 3.65
N VAL A 135 -10.68 -3.70 3.95
CA VAL A 135 -11.23 -4.84 4.70
C VAL A 135 -11.07 -4.65 6.21
N CYS A 136 -9.96 -4.05 6.65
CA CYS A 136 -9.66 -3.86 8.08
C CYS A 136 -9.30 -2.42 8.45
N ASP A 137 -9.46 -1.47 7.52
CA ASP A 137 -9.22 -0.03 7.67
C ASP A 137 -7.80 0.38 8.07
N LYS A 138 -6.86 -0.57 8.13
CA LYS A 138 -5.44 -0.25 8.38
C LYS A 138 -4.90 0.65 7.27
N THR A 139 -4.20 1.70 7.69
CA THR A 139 -3.51 2.63 6.78
C THR A 139 -2.02 2.36 6.74
N TYR A 140 -1.40 2.64 5.61
CA TYR A 140 0.01 2.35 5.33
C TYR A 140 0.71 3.57 4.75
N GLN A 141 1.93 3.83 5.21
CA GLN A 141 2.82 4.82 4.63
C GLN A 141 3.97 4.15 3.88
N LEU A 142 4.09 4.44 2.58
CA LEU A 142 5.14 3.91 1.72
C LEU A 142 6.42 4.74 1.85
N LYS A 143 7.55 4.07 2.05
CA LYS A 143 8.89 4.65 1.97
C LYS A 143 9.72 3.85 1.01
N GLY A 144 10.22 4.50 -0.03
CA GLY A 144 11.12 3.88 -1.00
C GLY A 144 12.56 4.36 -0.84
N LYS A 145 13.51 3.45 -1.01
CA LYS A 145 14.93 3.78 -1.04
C LYS A 145 15.65 2.99 -2.12
N ASN A 146 16.45 3.70 -2.91
CA ASN A 146 17.45 3.05 -3.77
C ASN A 146 18.58 2.49 -2.91
N GLY A 147 18.71 1.16 -2.87
CA GLY A 147 19.58 0.45 -1.95
C GLY A 147 18.92 0.19 -0.58
N ARG A 148 19.73 -0.07 0.44
CA ARG A 148 19.25 -0.43 1.78
C ARG A 148 18.86 0.76 2.62
N PHE A 149 17.84 0.59 3.46
CA PHE A 149 17.56 1.54 4.52
C PHE A 149 18.71 1.54 5.56
N GLY A 150 19.03 2.73 6.05
CA GLY A 150 19.87 2.89 7.22
C GLY A 150 18.99 3.03 8.47
N GLU A 151 19.55 3.63 9.51
CA GLU A 151 18.88 3.79 10.81
C GLU A 151 17.73 4.82 10.82
N MET A 152 17.66 5.67 9.79
CA MET A 152 16.76 6.82 9.75
C MET A 152 15.91 6.84 8.48
N LEU A 153 14.61 7.12 8.63
CA LEU A 153 13.69 7.44 7.55
C LEU A 153 13.37 8.94 7.53
N PRO A 154 13.31 9.58 6.36
CA PRO A 154 12.70 10.90 6.24
C PRO A 154 11.20 10.80 6.51
N GLY A 155 10.76 11.49 7.55
CA GLY A 155 9.35 11.61 7.94
C GLY A 155 8.67 12.80 7.26
N ALA A 156 7.39 12.98 7.59
CA ALA A 156 6.56 14.12 7.18
C ALA A 156 6.83 15.37 8.04
N ALA A 157 5.84 16.27 8.20
CA ALA A 157 5.91 17.38 9.12
C ALA A 157 5.98 16.88 10.57
N TYR A 158 6.85 17.47 11.39
CA TYR A 158 7.10 17.06 12.77
C TYR A 158 5.83 17.10 13.64
N GLY A 159 5.12 18.23 13.65
CA GLY A 159 3.93 18.40 14.48
C GLY A 159 2.84 17.35 14.22
N PRO A 160 2.36 17.19 12.97
CA PRO A 160 1.40 16.13 12.63
C PRO A 160 1.90 14.71 12.95
N THR A 161 3.18 14.43 12.76
CA THR A 161 3.74 13.09 13.08
C THR A 161 3.70 12.81 14.59
N ILE A 162 4.12 13.77 15.42
CA ILE A 162 4.06 13.65 16.88
C ILE A 162 2.61 13.53 17.37
N ALA A 163 1.69 14.29 16.80
CA ALA A 163 0.27 14.17 17.12
C ALA A 163 -0.26 12.77 16.82
N ALA A 164 0.08 12.22 15.64
CA ALA A 164 -0.31 10.88 15.25
C ALA A 164 0.27 9.79 16.20
N VAL A 165 1.52 9.95 16.66
CA VAL A 165 2.13 9.04 17.67
C VAL A 165 1.35 9.11 18.97
N ARG A 166 1.09 10.30 19.52
CA ARG A 166 0.38 10.51 20.80
C ARG A 166 -1.04 9.99 20.79
N GLU A 167 -1.69 10.05 19.65
CA GLU A 167 -3.06 9.59 19.47
C GLU A 167 -3.15 8.11 19.03
N GLY A 168 -2.02 7.40 18.94
CA GLY A 168 -1.98 6.00 18.51
C GLY A 168 -2.48 5.79 17.07
N ARG A 169 -2.40 6.82 16.21
CA ARG A 169 -2.90 6.83 14.84
C ARG A 169 -1.79 6.77 13.78
N MET A 170 -0.59 6.31 14.18
CA MET A 170 0.48 6.11 13.20
C MET A 170 0.09 5.01 12.20
N PRO A 171 0.24 5.26 10.89
CA PRO A 171 0.05 4.22 9.89
C PRO A 171 1.13 3.15 10.02
N GLU A 172 0.84 1.96 9.50
CA GLU A 172 1.86 0.94 9.30
C GLU A 172 2.85 1.42 8.24
N TYR A 173 4.15 1.15 8.41
CA TYR A 173 5.14 1.54 7.41
C TYR A 173 5.43 0.39 6.45
N ILE A 174 5.52 0.72 5.17
CA ILE A 174 6.00 -0.19 4.12
C ILE A 174 7.31 0.37 3.60
N LEU A 175 8.40 -0.37 3.84
CA LEU A 175 9.76 0.00 3.46
C LEU A 175 10.13 -0.77 2.20
N VAL A 176 10.25 -0.07 1.07
CA VAL A 176 10.60 -0.66 -0.23
C VAL A 176 12.05 -0.37 -0.57
N GLU A 177 12.89 -1.40 -0.55
CA GLU A 177 14.24 -1.34 -1.08
C GLU A 177 14.25 -1.72 -2.55
N TYR A 178 14.79 -0.87 -3.41
CA TYR A 178 14.84 -1.08 -4.84
C TYR A 178 16.19 -0.75 -5.45
N ASP A 179 16.46 -1.26 -6.64
CA ASP A 179 17.64 -0.94 -7.44
C ASP A 179 17.23 -0.21 -8.72
N THR A 180 17.66 1.04 -8.87
CA THR A 180 17.33 1.87 -10.04
C THR A 180 17.99 1.40 -11.32
N ARG A 181 19.15 0.73 -11.26
CA ARG A 181 19.86 0.22 -12.44
C ARG A 181 19.09 -0.91 -13.11
N PHE A 182 18.51 -1.78 -12.28
CA PHE A 182 17.71 -2.92 -12.74
C PHE A 182 16.23 -2.63 -12.76
N ARG A 183 15.81 -1.47 -12.20
CA ARG A 183 14.39 -1.10 -12.03
C ARG A 183 13.58 -2.17 -11.31
N THR A 184 14.14 -2.71 -10.25
CA THR A 184 13.54 -3.83 -9.52
C THR A 184 13.40 -3.52 -8.03
N VAL A 185 12.30 -3.98 -7.45
CA VAL A 185 12.14 -4.07 -6.00
C VAL A 185 12.93 -5.28 -5.51
N VAL A 186 13.74 -5.07 -4.49
CA VAL A 186 14.59 -6.10 -3.88
C VAL A 186 13.92 -6.68 -2.65
N PHE A 187 13.49 -5.81 -1.72
CA PHE A 187 12.84 -6.19 -0.49
C PHE A 187 11.69 -5.24 -0.15
N VAL A 188 10.70 -5.76 0.53
CA VAL A 188 9.65 -4.96 1.18
C VAL A 188 9.46 -5.47 2.59
N ASP A 189 9.63 -4.58 3.55
CA ASP A 189 9.37 -4.85 4.96
C ASP A 189 8.18 -4.02 5.44
N ALA A 190 7.30 -4.63 6.23
CA ALA A 190 6.25 -3.94 6.95
C ALA A 190 6.68 -3.75 8.41
N VAL A 191 6.49 -2.52 8.93
CA VAL A 191 6.83 -2.12 10.30
C VAL A 191 5.58 -1.61 11.00
N PRO A 192 5.22 -2.11 12.19
CA PRO A 192 4.07 -1.63 12.94
C PRO A 192 4.19 -0.15 13.29
N GLY A 193 3.19 0.66 12.93
CA GLY A 193 3.17 2.10 13.22
C GLY A 193 3.25 2.39 14.73
N LYS A 194 2.62 1.56 15.55
CA LYS A 194 2.68 1.65 17.02
C LYS A 194 4.07 1.40 17.61
N SER A 195 5.01 0.82 16.86
CA SER A 195 6.41 0.69 17.27
C SER A 195 7.18 2.02 17.21
N ILE A 196 6.60 3.05 16.61
CA ILE A 196 7.19 4.37 16.47
C ILE A 196 6.74 5.21 17.67
N THR A 197 7.62 5.36 18.64
CA THR A 197 7.42 6.16 19.85
C THR A 197 7.92 7.60 19.66
N GLU A 198 7.58 8.52 20.55
CA GLU A 198 7.95 9.94 20.43
C GLU A 198 9.47 10.17 20.37
N ASP A 199 10.25 9.40 21.16
CA ASP A 199 11.71 9.46 21.19
C ASP A 199 12.37 9.04 19.86
N ARG A 200 11.64 8.34 18.99
CA ARG A 200 12.10 7.96 17.66
C ARG A 200 11.83 9.03 16.61
N VAL A 201 10.99 10.02 16.90
CA VAL A 201 10.63 11.10 15.98
C VAL A 201 11.51 12.31 16.22
N ILE A 202 12.53 12.50 15.41
CA ILE A 202 13.56 13.53 15.58
C ILE A 202 13.23 14.73 14.68
N PRO A 203 13.01 15.94 15.24
CA PRO A 203 12.75 17.10 14.42
C PRO A 203 13.98 17.49 13.60
N ARG A 204 13.76 17.92 12.37
CA ARG A 204 14.78 18.55 11.52
C ARG A 204 14.84 20.05 11.79
N LYS A 205 15.94 20.67 11.38
CA LYS A 205 16.03 22.15 11.39
C LYS A 205 14.91 22.73 10.52
N PRO A 206 14.28 23.84 10.94
CA PRO A 206 13.32 24.55 10.11
C PRO A 206 13.92 24.91 8.75
N LEU A 207 13.09 24.90 7.71
CA LEU A 207 13.50 25.42 6.41
C LEU A 207 13.83 26.91 6.52
N SER A 208 14.88 27.34 5.81
CA SER A 208 15.33 28.75 5.80
C SER A 208 14.23 29.69 5.31
N GLU A 209 14.36 30.98 5.64
CA GLU A 209 13.43 32.05 5.25
C GLU A 209 13.27 32.16 3.73
N ASN A 210 14.28 31.79 2.95
CA ASN A 210 14.26 31.81 1.49
C ASN A 210 13.62 30.57 0.86
N ALA A 211 13.22 29.59 1.65
CA ALA A 211 12.59 28.36 1.13
C ALA A 211 11.11 28.61 0.81
N ARG A 212 10.56 27.93 -0.21
CA ARG A 212 9.14 28.01 -0.58
C ARG A 212 8.18 27.75 0.61
N ARG A 213 8.62 26.98 1.61
CA ARG A 213 7.90 26.70 2.86
C ARG A 213 8.77 27.11 4.05
N ALA A 214 9.12 28.40 4.14
CA ALA A 214 9.92 28.94 5.23
C ALA A 214 9.35 28.54 6.60
N GLY A 215 10.21 28.18 7.53
CA GLY A 215 9.82 27.76 8.87
C GLY A 215 9.22 26.35 8.98
N TRP A 216 8.97 25.63 7.87
CA TRP A 216 8.48 24.25 7.93
C TRP A 216 9.49 23.32 8.58
N ILE A 217 9.01 22.56 9.57
CA ILE A 217 9.82 21.58 10.31
C ILE A 217 9.39 20.18 9.89
N GLY A 218 10.28 19.45 9.24
CA GLY A 218 10.14 18.02 8.99
C GLY A 218 10.68 17.19 10.15
N CYS A 219 10.52 15.88 10.07
CA CYS A 219 11.16 14.97 11.01
C CYS A 219 11.99 13.89 10.29
N ASN A 220 12.83 13.22 11.06
CA ASN A 220 13.37 11.91 10.74
C ASN A 220 12.80 10.93 11.76
N ILE A 221 12.60 9.68 11.33
CA ILE A 221 12.13 8.60 12.20
C ILE A 221 13.25 7.59 12.32
N ARG A 222 13.67 7.31 13.56
CA ARG A 222 14.68 6.30 13.84
C ARG A 222 14.07 4.91 13.79
N ILE A 223 14.56 4.05 12.89
CA ILE A 223 14.01 2.73 12.60
C ILE A 223 14.90 1.57 13.04
N ASP A 224 16.10 1.84 13.53
CA ASP A 224 17.00 0.82 14.05
C ASP A 224 16.32 0.04 15.20
N GLY A 225 16.42 -1.29 15.14
CA GLY A 225 15.83 -2.19 16.13
C GLY A 225 14.30 -2.22 16.16
N LEU A 226 13.59 -1.59 15.19
CA LEU A 226 12.14 -1.75 15.08
C LEU A 226 11.78 -3.16 14.61
N PRO A 227 10.71 -3.75 15.16
CA PRO A 227 10.19 -5.01 14.65
C PRO A 227 9.66 -4.83 13.22
N SER A 228 9.88 -5.81 12.37
CA SER A 228 9.36 -5.81 11.00
C SER A 228 9.09 -7.23 10.51
N VAL A 229 8.20 -7.36 9.55
CA VAL A 229 8.01 -8.60 8.78
C VAL A 229 8.39 -8.38 7.33
N ARG A 230 9.05 -9.38 6.73
CA ARG A 230 9.42 -9.37 5.32
C ARG A 230 8.18 -9.67 4.46
N GLN A 231 7.62 -8.64 3.82
CA GLN A 231 6.43 -8.77 2.96
C GLN A 231 6.77 -9.26 1.56
N VAL A 232 7.96 -8.92 1.06
CA VAL A 232 8.44 -9.30 -0.27
C VAL A 232 9.94 -9.58 -0.24
N ALA A 233 10.35 -10.68 -0.87
CA ALA A 233 11.75 -11.05 -1.08
C ALA A 233 11.93 -11.73 -2.45
N PRO A 234 13.16 -11.73 -3.03
CA PRO A 234 13.42 -12.36 -4.33
C PRO A 234 13.07 -13.86 -4.39
N ALA A 235 13.21 -14.56 -3.28
CA ALA A 235 12.86 -15.98 -3.16
C ALA A 235 11.34 -16.23 -2.97
N GLY A 236 10.54 -15.17 -2.95
CA GLY A 236 9.13 -15.23 -2.55
C GLY A 236 8.95 -15.26 -1.03
N VAL A 237 7.71 -15.07 -0.58
CA VAL A 237 7.30 -15.17 0.82
C VAL A 237 5.94 -15.85 0.91
N ASP A 238 5.72 -16.58 2.00
CA ASP A 238 4.40 -17.13 2.32
C ASP A 238 3.57 -16.05 3.03
N ARG A 239 2.49 -15.59 2.41
CA ARG A 239 1.61 -14.54 2.94
C ARG A 239 0.93 -14.95 4.25
N VAL A 240 0.63 -16.23 4.43
CA VAL A 240 0.01 -16.74 5.68
C VAL A 240 1.01 -16.62 6.82
N LEU A 241 2.27 -16.98 6.57
CA LEU A 241 3.35 -16.85 7.54
C LEU A 241 3.59 -15.38 7.89
N VAL A 242 3.70 -14.50 6.88
CA VAL A 242 3.87 -13.05 7.09
C VAL A 242 2.76 -12.48 7.97
N ARG A 243 1.50 -12.82 7.70
CA ARG A 243 0.35 -12.36 8.51
C ARG A 243 0.36 -12.92 9.92
N THR A 244 0.85 -14.14 10.09
CA THR A 244 1.00 -14.76 11.42
C THR A 244 2.09 -14.05 12.22
N GLU A 245 3.25 -13.81 11.63
CA GLU A 245 4.33 -13.04 12.24
C GLU A 245 3.90 -11.62 12.57
N TRP A 246 3.16 -10.96 11.67
CA TRP A 246 2.62 -9.63 11.91
C TRP A 246 1.74 -9.57 13.16
N LYS A 247 0.81 -10.51 13.32
CA LYS A 247 -0.04 -10.57 14.52
C LYS A 247 0.77 -10.74 15.81
N MET A 248 1.84 -11.53 15.78
CA MET A 248 2.75 -11.67 16.91
C MET A 248 3.45 -10.36 17.23
N LEU A 249 3.90 -9.61 16.24
CA LEU A 249 4.53 -8.29 16.45
C LEU A 249 3.53 -7.28 17.03
N GLU A 250 2.27 -7.32 16.60
CA GLU A 250 1.24 -6.45 17.16
C GLU A 250 1.02 -6.70 18.67
N VAL A 251 1.01 -7.94 19.12
CA VAL A 251 0.87 -8.29 20.54
C VAL A 251 2.08 -7.81 21.35
N VAL A 252 3.29 -8.11 20.90
CA VAL A 252 4.54 -7.71 21.61
C VAL A 252 4.69 -6.19 21.69
N SER A 253 4.20 -5.47 20.68
CA SER A 253 4.26 -4.00 20.68
C SER A 253 3.25 -3.38 21.65
N ASP A 254 2.10 -4.02 21.89
CA ASP A 254 1.11 -3.55 22.88
C ASP A 254 1.63 -3.69 24.32
N GLU A 255 2.34 -4.77 24.63
CA GLU A 255 2.93 -4.99 25.96
C GLU A 255 4.03 -3.96 26.29
N ARG A 256 4.79 -3.48 25.30
CA ARG A 256 5.82 -2.45 25.50
C ARG A 256 5.27 -1.04 25.72
N THR A 257 4.02 -0.79 25.33
CA THR A 257 3.36 0.51 25.49
C THR A 257 2.75 0.66 26.89
N LEU A 258 2.65 -0.42 27.67
CA LEU A 258 2.08 -0.47 29.02
C LEU A 258 3.14 -0.32 30.15
N HIS A 259 4.41 -0.16 29.81
CA HIS A 259 5.54 0.08 30.71
C HIS A 259 6.28 1.35 30.34
#